data_07ab393aca6c323de96426bd1818238c
#
_entry.id   07ab393aca6c323de96426bd1818238c
#
_cell.length_a   1.000
_cell.length_b   1.000
_cell.length_c   1.000
_cell.angle_alpha   90.00
_cell.angle_beta   90.00
_cell.angle_gamma   90.00
#
_symmetry.space_group_name_H-M   'P 1'
#
loop_
_entity.id
_entity.type
_entity.pdbx_description
1 polymer ?
#
loop_
_entity_poly.entity_id
_entity_poly.type
_entity_poly.pdbx_seq_one_letter_code
_entity_poly.pdbx_strand_id
1 'polypeptide(L)'
;MKTLVVEKDGSLSVKEVTRPEYNECQALVKTLSCGICNGTDAKLIHQKFKGYGPERYPLMLGHEAVGRVVEVGEKVTSYKVGDVVLLPFVDPQDGLDSGWGAYGEYGVVCDAAAWDESKYGPTPECAFGQSIIPPEIDPVDAAMIITLREVLSSIKRFGIGANDSIVVFGCGPVGLTFIKFMSLLGVHPIIAMDIVPEKLEVARKMGATHVFNSGDPSYRDAVRNICPDGVKYVLDAVGVSAIINMAMPLLCDQGKICCYGISPNLSAEIDWSEAPYNWQLQFQQFPSKVEEGLAHNQIMNWLKAGVIDLKDYISDYFDFADILAAFDKLEKRQISKKGIVRYPD
;
A
#
# COMPACT_ATOMS: atom_id res chain seq x y z
N MET A 1 11.31 20.63 12.86
CA MET A 1 11.47 19.78 11.67
C MET A 1 10.51 20.21 10.58
N LYS A 2 10.84 19.93 9.32
CA LYS A 2 9.92 20.17 8.21
C LYS A 2 9.02 18.96 7.96
N THR A 3 7.78 19.20 7.51
CA THR A 3 6.81 18.18 7.14
C THR A 3 5.90 18.68 6.00
N LEU A 4 5.36 17.75 5.21
CA LEU A 4 4.36 18.05 4.19
C LEU A 4 2.96 18.09 4.82
N VAL A 5 2.21 19.14 4.52
CA VAL A 5 0.88 19.40 5.09
C VAL A 5 -0.13 19.60 3.96
N VAL A 6 -1.31 19.00 4.10
CA VAL A 6 -2.50 19.34 3.33
C VAL A 6 -3.26 20.41 4.08
N GLU A 7 -3.43 21.57 3.48
CA GLU A 7 -4.17 22.70 4.05
C GLU A 7 -5.68 22.46 4.02
N LYS A 8 -6.44 23.35 4.68
CA LYS A 8 -7.91 23.27 4.71
C LYS A 8 -8.57 23.40 3.33
N ASP A 9 -7.90 24.05 2.40
CA ASP A 9 -8.38 24.21 1.01
C ASP A 9 -7.89 23.09 0.06
N GLY A 10 -7.15 22.10 0.60
CA GLY A 10 -6.57 21.01 -0.18
C GLY A 10 -5.23 21.33 -0.83
N SER A 11 -4.71 22.54 -0.67
CA SER A 11 -3.37 22.88 -1.16
C SER A 11 -2.29 22.20 -0.32
N LEU A 12 -1.11 21.97 -0.94
CA LEU A 12 0.04 21.39 -0.26
C LEU A 12 1.02 22.48 0.16
N SER A 13 1.54 22.37 1.38
CA SER A 13 2.59 23.23 1.90
C SER A 13 3.63 22.46 2.71
N VAL A 14 4.85 22.95 2.77
CA VAL A 14 5.89 22.45 3.70
C VAL A 14 5.91 23.37 4.89
N LYS A 15 5.68 22.82 6.10
CA LYS A 15 5.67 23.59 7.35
C LYS A 15 6.81 23.17 8.27
N GLU A 16 7.26 24.09 9.07
CA GLU A 16 8.10 23.82 10.23
C GLU A 16 7.21 23.50 11.43
N VAL A 17 7.46 22.37 12.08
CA VAL A 17 6.77 21.88 13.27
C VAL A 17 7.79 21.44 14.31
N THR A 18 7.37 21.27 15.55
CA THR A 18 8.22 20.71 16.61
C THR A 18 8.66 19.30 16.22
N ARG A 19 9.80 18.87 16.74
CA ARG A 19 10.27 17.48 16.62
C ARG A 19 9.35 16.60 17.48
N PRO A 20 8.89 15.43 17.02
CA PRO A 20 7.97 14.61 17.80
C PRO A 20 8.61 14.17 19.13
N GLU A 21 7.81 14.23 20.19
CA GLU A 21 8.18 13.67 21.48
C GLU A 21 8.00 12.14 21.45
N TYR A 22 8.75 11.43 22.27
CA TYR A 22 8.66 9.99 22.44
C TYR A 22 8.75 9.60 23.92
N ASN A 23 8.14 8.50 24.29
CA ASN A 23 8.16 8.00 25.66
C ASN A 23 9.20 6.89 25.86
N GLU A 24 9.28 6.36 27.08
CA GLU A 24 10.24 5.32 27.46
C GLU A 24 10.15 4.01 26.66
N CYS A 25 9.00 3.73 26.01
CA CYS A 25 8.74 2.55 25.17
C CYS A 25 8.82 2.83 23.66
N GLN A 26 9.32 4.00 23.27
CA GLN A 26 9.37 4.46 21.89
C GLN A 26 10.79 4.84 21.49
N ALA A 27 11.04 4.90 20.19
CA ALA A 27 12.30 5.38 19.63
C ALA A 27 12.04 6.50 18.62
N LEU A 28 12.90 7.52 18.64
CA LEU A 28 12.88 8.60 17.67
C LEU A 28 13.69 8.20 16.44
N VAL A 29 13.12 8.47 15.29
CA VAL A 29 13.62 8.04 13.99
C VAL A 29 13.80 9.24 13.08
N LYS A 30 15.00 9.42 12.49
CA LYS A 30 15.24 10.36 11.39
C LYS A 30 14.80 9.71 10.08
N THR A 31 13.92 10.36 9.34
CA THR A 31 13.40 9.86 8.06
C THR A 31 14.49 9.84 7.00
N LEU A 32 14.60 8.73 6.27
CA LEU A 32 15.51 8.54 5.15
C LEU A 32 14.78 8.52 3.82
N SER A 33 13.58 7.95 3.79
CA SER A 33 12.74 7.89 2.60
C SER A 33 11.26 7.79 2.96
N CYS A 34 10.39 8.16 2.00
CA CYS A 34 8.95 7.92 2.10
C CYS A 34 8.37 7.65 0.70
N GLY A 35 7.60 6.58 0.57
CA GLY A 35 6.88 6.27 -0.66
C GLY A 35 5.69 7.19 -0.89
N ILE A 36 5.47 7.55 -2.16
CA ILE A 36 4.27 8.30 -2.58
C ILE A 36 3.16 7.31 -2.92
N CYS A 37 2.03 7.43 -2.24
CA CYS A 37 0.88 6.54 -2.44
C CYS A 37 -0.25 7.25 -3.20
N ASN A 38 -0.40 6.95 -4.49
CA ASN A 38 -1.48 7.52 -5.30
C ASN A 38 -2.88 7.19 -4.74
N GLY A 39 -3.04 6.04 -4.10
CA GLY A 39 -4.31 5.61 -3.51
C GLY A 39 -4.74 6.46 -2.32
N THR A 40 -3.88 6.62 -1.33
CA THR A 40 -4.16 7.28 -0.06
C THR A 40 -3.87 8.77 -0.10
N ASP A 41 -2.65 9.15 -0.51
CA ASP A 41 -2.22 10.56 -0.48
C ASP A 41 -3.13 11.46 -1.34
N ALA A 42 -3.42 11.05 -2.59
CA ALA A 42 -4.30 11.82 -3.46
C ALA A 42 -5.72 11.99 -2.86
N LYS A 43 -6.24 10.95 -2.17
CA LYS A 43 -7.56 11.06 -1.54
C LYS A 43 -7.55 11.96 -0.30
N LEU A 44 -6.47 11.96 0.48
CA LEU A 44 -6.30 12.89 1.60
C LEU A 44 -6.17 14.33 1.08
N ILE A 45 -5.40 14.58 0.03
CA ILE A 45 -5.25 15.89 -0.61
C ILE A 45 -6.60 16.40 -1.11
N HIS A 46 -7.38 15.54 -1.78
CA HIS A 46 -8.70 15.90 -2.29
C HIS A 46 -9.83 15.80 -1.26
N GLN A 47 -9.52 15.55 0.02
CA GLN A 47 -10.49 15.43 1.13
C GLN A 47 -11.60 14.39 0.85
N LYS A 48 -11.24 13.30 0.16
CA LYS A 48 -12.15 12.20 -0.21
C LYS A 48 -11.81 10.88 0.50
N PHE A 49 -10.95 10.95 1.51
CA PHE A 49 -10.57 9.77 2.26
C PHE A 49 -11.59 9.49 3.37
N LYS A 50 -12.13 8.27 3.39
CA LYS A 50 -13.16 7.86 4.37
C LYS A 50 -12.61 8.00 5.80
N GLY A 51 -13.36 8.71 6.67
CA GLY A 51 -12.97 8.94 8.06
C GLY A 51 -12.12 10.21 8.28
N TYR A 52 -11.81 10.96 7.21
CA TYR A 52 -11.11 12.24 7.30
C TYR A 52 -12.00 13.34 6.75
N GLY A 53 -12.85 13.90 7.63
CA GLY A 53 -13.70 15.05 7.31
C GLY A 53 -12.92 16.37 7.31
N PRO A 54 -13.55 17.48 6.88
CA PRO A 54 -12.90 18.79 6.81
C PRO A 54 -12.31 19.28 8.15
N GLU A 55 -12.83 18.80 9.27
CA GLU A 55 -12.37 19.10 10.64
C GLU A 55 -10.96 18.57 10.93
N ARG A 56 -10.52 17.53 10.19
CA ARG A 56 -9.18 16.92 10.31
C ARG A 56 -8.09 17.71 9.61
N TYR A 57 -8.41 18.81 8.94
CA TYR A 57 -7.45 19.64 8.22
C TYR A 57 -7.17 20.97 8.95
N PRO A 58 -5.92 21.47 8.94
CA PRO A 58 -4.76 21.01 8.17
C PRO A 58 -4.15 19.71 8.71
N LEU A 59 -3.59 18.88 7.81
CA LEU A 59 -3.20 17.50 8.06
C LEU A 59 -1.75 17.22 7.62
N MET A 60 -0.91 16.69 8.51
CA MET A 60 0.41 16.14 8.15
C MET A 60 0.23 14.86 7.34
N LEU A 61 0.85 14.81 6.14
CA LEU A 61 0.67 13.72 5.18
C LEU A 61 1.79 12.66 5.28
N GLY A 62 1.55 11.48 4.69
CA GLY A 62 2.52 10.42 4.49
C GLY A 62 2.36 9.23 5.44
N HIS A 63 2.59 8.00 4.89
CA HIS A 63 2.39 6.76 5.65
C HIS A 63 3.33 5.61 5.23
N GLU A 64 4.26 5.85 4.30
CA GLU A 64 5.17 4.82 3.79
C GLU A 64 6.64 5.18 4.03
N ALA A 65 6.98 5.65 5.25
CA ALA A 65 8.34 6.08 5.56
C ALA A 65 9.24 4.96 6.08
N VAL A 66 10.53 5.18 5.85
CA VAL A 66 11.68 4.44 6.39
C VAL A 66 12.61 5.43 7.05
N GLY A 67 13.18 5.08 8.19
CA GLY A 67 14.12 5.99 8.85
C GLY A 67 15.10 5.27 9.76
N ARG A 68 16.08 6.02 10.22
CA ARG A 68 17.15 5.57 11.12
C ARG A 68 16.83 5.96 12.56
N VAL A 69 16.87 5.00 13.46
CA VAL A 69 16.76 5.25 14.89
C VAL A 69 17.91 6.14 15.36
N VAL A 70 17.59 7.29 15.96
CA VAL A 70 18.57 8.26 16.47
C VAL A 70 18.55 8.38 17.98
N GLU A 71 17.42 8.09 18.62
CA GLU A 71 17.27 8.06 20.08
C GLU A 71 16.32 6.93 20.46
N VAL A 72 16.52 6.34 21.64
CA VAL A 72 15.67 5.26 22.17
C VAL A 72 15.24 5.58 23.61
N GLY A 73 14.01 5.27 23.93
CA GLY A 73 13.49 5.34 25.30
C GLY A 73 14.10 4.25 26.20
N GLU A 74 14.09 4.48 27.51
CA GLU A 74 14.81 3.65 28.50
C GLU A 74 14.34 2.19 28.53
N LYS A 75 13.09 1.91 28.15
CA LYS A 75 12.51 0.56 28.16
C LYS A 75 12.58 -0.15 26.80
N VAL A 76 13.01 0.55 25.74
CA VAL A 76 13.09 -0.01 24.39
C VAL A 76 14.12 -1.14 24.37
N THR A 77 13.70 -2.29 23.84
CA THR A 77 14.52 -3.50 23.73
C THR A 77 14.65 -3.99 22.28
N SER A 78 13.67 -3.68 21.44
CA SER A 78 13.58 -4.15 20.05
C SER A 78 14.38 -3.31 19.06
N TYR A 79 14.77 -2.10 19.44
CA TYR A 79 15.50 -1.15 18.61
C TYR A 79 16.76 -0.65 19.30
N LYS A 80 17.77 -0.30 18.51
CA LYS A 80 18.96 0.44 18.96
C LYS A 80 19.28 1.59 18.01
N VAL A 81 20.03 2.58 18.48
CA VAL A 81 20.51 3.69 17.65
C VAL A 81 21.30 3.14 16.45
N GLY A 82 20.97 3.63 15.27
CA GLY A 82 21.53 3.20 14.00
C GLY A 82 20.69 2.18 13.23
N ASP A 83 19.76 1.49 13.87
CA ASP A 83 18.84 0.57 13.17
C ASP A 83 17.99 1.36 12.14
N VAL A 84 17.75 0.75 10.98
CA VAL A 84 16.83 1.27 9.97
C VAL A 84 15.49 0.57 10.11
N VAL A 85 14.42 1.34 10.23
CA VAL A 85 13.09 0.82 10.55
C VAL A 85 12.01 1.33 9.60
N LEU A 86 10.97 0.52 9.42
CA LEU A 86 9.77 0.86 8.64
C LEU A 86 8.74 1.59 9.51
N LEU A 87 7.94 2.43 8.86
CA LEU A 87 6.69 3.01 9.39
C LEU A 87 6.89 3.90 10.63
N PRO A 88 7.90 4.80 10.69
CA PRO A 88 7.86 5.85 11.70
C PRO A 88 6.68 6.80 11.41
N PHE A 89 5.91 7.15 12.45
CA PHE A 89 4.74 8.03 12.35
C PHE A 89 4.88 9.25 13.26
N VAL A 90 4.05 10.25 13.01
CA VAL A 90 3.95 11.47 13.83
C VAL A 90 2.51 11.64 14.26
N ASP A 91 2.29 11.74 15.57
CA ASP A 91 0.98 12.04 16.13
C ASP A 91 0.57 13.50 15.87
N PRO A 92 -0.72 13.85 15.97
CA PRO A 92 -1.19 15.25 15.87
C PRO A 92 -0.42 16.16 16.80
N GLN A 93 0.11 17.28 16.27
CA GLN A 93 0.86 18.27 17.03
C GLN A 93 0.83 19.65 16.36
N ASP A 94 1.19 20.71 17.08
CA ASP A 94 1.27 22.10 16.57
C ASP A 94 -0.02 22.59 15.88
N GLY A 95 -1.20 22.10 16.33
CA GLY A 95 -2.50 22.43 15.72
C GLY A 95 -2.74 21.78 14.35
N LEU A 96 -1.89 20.82 13.96
CA LEU A 96 -2.06 19.98 12.78
C LEU A 96 -2.58 18.60 13.19
N ASP A 97 -3.53 18.08 12.43
CA ASP A 97 -3.90 16.66 12.52
C ASP A 97 -2.87 15.80 11.80
N SER A 98 -2.97 14.48 11.91
CA SER A 98 -2.03 13.56 11.29
C SER A 98 -2.74 12.50 10.42
N GLY A 99 -2.33 12.43 9.16
CA GLY A 99 -2.51 11.27 8.28
C GLY A 99 -1.22 10.44 8.31
N TRP A 100 -0.83 10.00 9.52
CA TRP A 100 0.43 9.35 9.90
C TRP A 100 1.68 10.24 9.88
N GLY A 101 1.69 11.39 9.20
CA GLY A 101 2.75 12.41 9.24
C GLY A 101 4.13 11.96 8.73
N ALA A 102 4.18 10.88 7.97
CA ALA A 102 5.43 10.20 7.61
C ALA A 102 6.29 10.94 6.57
N TYR A 103 5.81 12.06 5.99
CA TYR A 103 6.65 13.00 5.27
C TYR A 103 7.37 14.00 6.17
N GLY A 104 7.32 13.83 7.50
CA GLY A 104 8.15 14.59 8.43
C GLY A 104 9.63 14.15 8.40
N GLU A 105 10.56 15.07 8.68
CA GLU A 105 12.00 14.72 8.80
C GLU A 105 12.30 13.78 9.97
N TYR A 106 11.38 13.66 10.93
CA TYR A 106 11.43 12.72 12.05
C TYR A 106 10.08 12.11 12.30
N GLY A 107 10.07 10.90 12.83
CA GLY A 107 8.90 10.19 13.30
C GLY A 107 9.24 9.31 14.49
N VAL A 108 8.26 8.57 14.98
CA VAL A 108 8.39 7.71 16.17
C VAL A 108 8.00 6.29 15.81
N VAL A 109 8.74 5.32 16.35
CA VAL A 109 8.37 3.90 16.36
C VAL A 109 8.13 3.41 17.78
N CYS A 110 7.20 2.48 17.95
CA CYS A 110 6.79 1.92 19.23
C CYS A 110 7.40 0.52 19.39
N ASP A 111 7.98 0.23 20.54
CA ASP A 111 8.40 -1.13 20.89
C ASP A 111 7.22 -1.90 21.50
N ALA A 112 6.58 -2.76 20.69
CA ALA A 112 5.44 -3.57 21.14
C ALA A 112 5.81 -4.51 22.31
N ALA A 113 7.07 -4.97 22.38
CA ALA A 113 7.53 -5.86 23.45
C ALA A 113 7.74 -5.13 24.79
N ALA A 114 8.06 -3.83 24.72
CA ALA A 114 8.29 -2.98 25.89
C ALA A 114 7.08 -2.13 26.29
N TRP A 115 6.01 -2.15 25.49
CA TRP A 115 4.85 -1.27 25.68
C TRP A 115 4.12 -1.55 26.99
N ASP A 116 3.90 -0.50 27.78
CA ASP A 116 3.21 -0.59 29.07
C ASP A 116 1.75 -0.18 28.92
N GLU A 117 0.88 -1.17 28.64
CA GLU A 117 -0.56 -0.94 28.47
C GLU A 117 -1.25 -0.34 29.71
N SER A 118 -0.70 -0.57 30.90
CA SER A 118 -1.27 0.00 32.12
C SER A 118 -1.06 1.52 32.22
N LYS A 119 -0.01 2.01 31.59
CA LYS A 119 0.39 3.42 31.60
C LYS A 119 -0.07 4.20 30.36
N TYR A 120 -0.03 3.56 29.18
CA TYR A 120 -0.23 4.22 27.90
C TYR A 120 -1.47 3.72 27.13
N GLY A 121 -2.23 2.79 27.72
CA GLY A 121 -3.35 2.15 27.03
C GLY A 121 -2.92 1.05 26.07
N PRO A 122 -3.83 0.55 25.22
CA PRO A 122 -3.56 -0.57 24.31
C PRO A 122 -2.34 -0.31 23.42
N THR A 123 -1.58 -1.38 23.15
CA THR A 123 -0.43 -1.32 22.24
C THR A 123 -0.85 -0.75 20.89
N PRO A 124 -0.23 0.34 20.39
CA PRO A 124 -0.56 0.91 19.09
C PRO A 124 -0.42 -0.13 17.98
N GLU A 125 -1.42 -0.27 17.12
CA GLU A 125 -1.41 -1.28 16.06
C GLU A 125 -0.20 -1.12 15.12
N CYS A 126 0.25 0.11 14.87
CA CYS A 126 1.43 0.39 14.04
C CYS A 126 2.71 -0.31 14.55
N ALA A 127 2.84 -0.51 15.87
CA ALA A 127 3.99 -1.18 16.48
C ALA A 127 4.24 -2.59 15.93
N PHE A 128 3.18 -3.30 15.57
CA PHE A 128 3.29 -4.65 14.97
C PHE A 128 3.75 -4.62 13.51
N GLY A 129 3.57 -3.50 12.82
CA GLY A 129 4.05 -3.27 11.46
C GLY A 129 5.47 -2.69 11.40
N GLN A 130 5.95 -2.08 12.48
CA GLN A 130 7.27 -1.47 12.56
C GLN A 130 8.35 -2.54 12.69
N SER A 131 9.22 -2.65 11.69
CA SER A 131 10.21 -3.74 11.58
C SER A 131 11.56 -3.18 11.16
N ILE A 132 12.64 -3.78 11.68
CA ILE A 132 14.00 -3.45 11.28
C ILE A 132 14.27 -4.00 9.88
N ILE A 133 14.99 -3.22 9.07
CA ILE A 133 15.43 -3.62 7.73
C ILE A 133 16.89 -4.07 7.82
N PRO A 134 17.25 -5.20 7.18
CA PRO A 134 18.63 -5.65 7.08
C PRO A 134 19.53 -4.59 6.40
N PRO A 135 20.81 -4.45 6.84
CA PRO A 135 21.71 -3.40 6.35
C PRO A 135 22.09 -3.51 4.87
N GLU A 136 21.88 -4.68 4.26
CA GLU A 136 22.11 -4.91 2.83
C GLU A 136 21.02 -4.30 1.92
N ILE A 137 19.90 -3.88 2.48
CA ILE A 137 18.82 -3.23 1.73
C ILE A 137 19.03 -1.71 1.77
N ASP A 138 19.02 -1.09 0.59
CA ASP A 138 19.08 0.38 0.49
C ASP A 138 17.87 1.01 1.21
N PRO A 139 18.08 1.89 2.22
CA PRO A 139 16.99 2.50 2.97
C PRO A 139 16.05 3.35 2.11
N VAL A 140 16.52 3.85 0.96
CA VAL A 140 15.69 4.64 0.04
C VAL A 140 14.68 3.71 -0.66
N ASP A 141 15.16 2.61 -1.22
CA ASP A 141 14.30 1.64 -1.92
C ASP A 141 13.40 0.90 -0.93
N ALA A 142 13.81 0.79 0.33
CA ALA A 142 13.07 0.07 1.37
C ALA A 142 11.67 0.61 1.66
N ALA A 143 11.35 1.86 1.30
CA ALA A 143 9.98 2.39 1.39
C ALA A 143 8.99 1.53 0.57
N MET A 144 9.44 0.88 -0.50
CA MET A 144 8.60 -0.03 -1.28
C MET A 144 8.18 -1.28 -0.50
N ILE A 145 8.96 -1.72 0.49
CA ILE A 145 8.66 -2.91 1.31
C ILE A 145 7.29 -2.78 1.99
N ILE A 146 6.88 -1.56 2.34
CA ILE A 146 5.59 -1.30 3.00
C ILE A 146 4.44 -1.73 2.08
N THR A 147 4.41 -1.24 0.84
CA THR A 147 3.44 -1.68 -0.17
C THR A 147 3.50 -3.19 -0.43
N LEU A 148 4.71 -3.78 -0.49
CA LEU A 148 4.85 -5.23 -0.72
C LEU A 148 4.22 -6.04 0.41
N ARG A 149 4.38 -5.61 1.67
CA ARG A 149 3.77 -6.26 2.84
C ARG A 149 2.25 -6.13 2.84
N GLU A 150 1.72 -4.95 2.51
CA GLU A 150 0.28 -4.71 2.37
C GLU A 150 -0.34 -5.67 1.34
N VAL A 151 0.30 -5.82 0.17
CA VAL A 151 -0.18 -6.72 -0.88
C VAL A 151 -0.13 -8.17 -0.44
N LEU A 152 0.98 -8.64 0.15
CA LEU A 152 1.10 -10.04 0.57
C LEU A 152 0.11 -10.39 1.68
N SER A 153 -0.10 -9.50 2.66
CA SER A 153 -1.08 -9.69 3.72
C SER A 153 -2.51 -9.74 3.16
N SER A 154 -2.80 -8.91 2.15
CA SER A 154 -4.10 -8.89 1.48
C SER A 154 -4.37 -10.18 0.70
N ILE A 155 -3.38 -10.74 -0.01
CA ILE A 155 -3.51 -12.04 -0.69
C ILE A 155 -3.90 -13.13 0.32
N LYS A 156 -3.22 -13.17 1.48
CA LYS A 156 -3.50 -14.11 2.55
C LYS A 156 -4.90 -13.91 3.13
N ARG A 157 -5.31 -12.66 3.34
CA ARG A 157 -6.62 -12.31 3.91
C ARG A 157 -7.78 -12.62 2.95
N PHE A 158 -7.59 -12.46 1.65
CA PHE A 158 -8.55 -12.90 0.64
C PHE A 158 -8.66 -14.42 0.56
N GLY A 159 -7.66 -15.15 1.03
CA GLY A 159 -7.58 -16.60 1.00
C GLY A 159 -7.14 -17.14 -0.36
N ILE A 160 -6.43 -16.34 -1.15
CA ILE A 160 -5.91 -16.72 -2.48
C ILE A 160 -4.67 -17.59 -2.28
N GLY A 161 -4.62 -18.76 -2.94
CA GLY A 161 -3.54 -19.72 -2.81
C GLY A 161 -3.19 -20.45 -4.10
N ALA A 162 -2.29 -21.42 -3.99
CA ALA A 162 -1.83 -22.22 -5.13
C ALA A 162 -3.00 -22.92 -5.85
N ASN A 163 -2.92 -22.97 -7.18
CA ASN A 163 -3.92 -23.55 -8.09
C ASN A 163 -5.28 -22.83 -8.14
N ASP A 164 -5.43 -21.69 -7.45
CA ASP A 164 -6.62 -20.85 -7.62
C ASP A 164 -6.52 -20.08 -8.96
N SER A 165 -7.66 -19.92 -9.65
CA SER A 165 -7.78 -19.10 -10.85
C SER A 165 -8.20 -17.68 -10.49
N ILE A 166 -7.58 -16.68 -11.14
CA ILE A 166 -7.87 -15.27 -10.82
C ILE A 166 -7.87 -14.37 -12.06
N VAL A 167 -8.79 -13.41 -12.05
CA VAL A 167 -8.75 -12.22 -12.90
C VAL A 167 -8.34 -11.02 -12.05
N VAL A 168 -7.38 -10.22 -12.52
CA VAL A 168 -6.91 -8.99 -11.85
C VAL A 168 -7.26 -7.80 -12.73
N PHE A 169 -8.14 -6.92 -12.26
CA PHE A 169 -8.41 -5.64 -12.89
C PHE A 169 -7.44 -4.57 -12.36
N GLY A 170 -6.68 -3.98 -13.27
CA GLY A 170 -5.70 -2.94 -13.00
C GLY A 170 -4.26 -3.47 -12.92
N CYS A 171 -3.43 -3.03 -13.86
CA CYS A 171 -1.99 -3.32 -13.92
C CYS A 171 -1.16 -2.07 -13.52
N GLY A 172 -1.64 -1.32 -12.53
CA GLY A 172 -0.86 -0.31 -11.82
C GLY A 172 0.17 -0.95 -10.86
N PRO A 173 0.97 -0.14 -10.13
CA PRO A 173 2.01 -0.66 -9.23
C PRO A 173 1.51 -1.76 -8.29
N VAL A 174 0.36 -1.54 -7.65
CA VAL A 174 -0.26 -2.49 -6.72
C VAL A 174 -0.73 -3.75 -7.45
N GLY A 175 -1.45 -3.61 -8.57
CA GLY A 175 -1.92 -4.76 -9.36
C GLY A 175 -0.78 -5.63 -9.89
N LEU A 176 0.32 -5.02 -10.35
CA LEU A 176 1.53 -5.74 -10.77
C LEU A 176 2.19 -6.48 -9.60
N THR A 177 2.18 -5.89 -8.40
CA THR A 177 2.67 -6.56 -7.18
C THR A 177 1.81 -7.78 -6.84
N PHE A 178 0.47 -7.65 -6.88
CA PHE A 178 -0.45 -8.78 -6.71
C PHE A 178 -0.15 -9.90 -7.71
N ILE A 179 -0.01 -9.58 -9.02
CA ILE A 179 0.29 -10.55 -10.07
C ILE A 179 1.61 -11.27 -9.77
N LYS A 180 2.69 -10.53 -9.46
CA LYS A 180 3.99 -11.11 -9.14
C LYS A 180 3.91 -12.06 -7.95
N PHE A 181 3.28 -11.64 -6.86
CA PHE A 181 3.22 -12.43 -5.64
C PHE A 181 2.32 -13.67 -5.79
N MET A 182 1.20 -13.53 -6.46
CA MET A 182 0.34 -14.68 -6.76
C MET A 182 1.05 -15.70 -7.66
N SER A 183 1.86 -15.23 -8.63
CA SER A 183 2.69 -16.12 -9.44
C SER A 183 3.72 -16.87 -8.57
N LEU A 184 4.39 -16.20 -7.63
CA LEU A 184 5.33 -16.84 -6.67
C LEU A 184 4.63 -17.82 -5.72
N LEU A 185 3.35 -17.60 -5.43
CA LEU A 185 2.54 -18.46 -4.58
C LEU A 185 1.86 -19.62 -5.32
N GLY A 186 2.09 -19.75 -6.64
CA GLY A 186 1.57 -20.85 -7.44
C GLY A 186 0.11 -20.69 -7.86
N VAL A 187 -0.43 -19.48 -7.86
CA VAL A 187 -1.76 -19.18 -8.42
C VAL A 187 -1.74 -19.36 -9.94
N HIS A 188 -2.70 -20.09 -10.51
CA HIS A 188 -2.77 -20.35 -11.95
C HIS A 188 -4.18 -20.75 -12.37
N PRO A 189 -4.73 -20.19 -13.46
CA PRO A 189 -4.19 -19.08 -14.27
C PRO A 189 -4.32 -17.71 -13.57
N ILE A 190 -3.42 -16.78 -13.90
CA ILE A 190 -3.49 -15.36 -13.55
C ILE A 190 -3.83 -14.61 -14.83
N ILE A 191 -5.02 -14.02 -14.90
CA ILE A 191 -5.52 -13.27 -16.04
C ILE A 191 -5.52 -11.78 -15.67
N ALA A 192 -4.63 -11.00 -16.29
CA ALA A 192 -4.52 -9.57 -16.00
C ALA A 192 -5.31 -8.73 -17.01
N MET A 193 -5.96 -7.68 -16.51
CA MET A 193 -6.80 -6.77 -17.27
C MET A 193 -6.42 -5.31 -17.01
N ASP A 194 -6.21 -4.56 -18.08
CA ASP A 194 -6.03 -3.10 -18.07
C ASP A 194 -6.54 -2.52 -19.39
N ILE A 195 -6.79 -1.20 -19.42
CA ILE A 195 -7.15 -0.48 -20.66
C ILE A 195 -5.90 0.00 -21.42
N VAL A 196 -4.73 -0.04 -20.79
CA VAL A 196 -3.45 0.46 -21.31
C VAL A 196 -2.60 -0.71 -21.80
N PRO A 197 -2.35 -0.87 -23.12
CA PRO A 197 -1.62 -2.02 -23.66
C PRO A 197 -0.22 -2.21 -23.08
N GLU A 198 0.52 -1.12 -22.86
CA GLU A 198 1.89 -1.17 -22.34
C GLU A 198 1.95 -1.78 -20.93
N LYS A 199 0.92 -1.56 -20.10
CA LYS A 199 0.82 -2.15 -18.77
C LYS A 199 0.54 -3.66 -18.83
N LEU A 200 -0.18 -4.12 -19.84
CA LEU A 200 -0.44 -5.54 -20.05
C LEU A 200 0.84 -6.31 -20.35
N GLU A 201 1.76 -5.72 -21.12
CA GLU A 201 3.08 -6.33 -21.37
C GLU A 201 3.94 -6.42 -20.09
N VAL A 202 3.85 -5.41 -19.21
CA VAL A 202 4.50 -5.48 -17.91
C VAL A 202 3.87 -6.58 -17.04
N ALA A 203 2.55 -6.71 -17.05
CA ALA A 203 1.84 -7.76 -16.31
C ALA A 203 2.28 -9.18 -16.73
N ARG A 204 2.53 -9.43 -18.02
CA ARG A 204 3.12 -10.70 -18.50
C ARG A 204 4.48 -10.97 -17.87
N LYS A 205 5.36 -9.96 -17.84
CA LYS A 205 6.69 -10.08 -17.22
C LYS A 205 6.62 -10.33 -15.72
N MET A 206 5.57 -9.83 -15.06
CA MET A 206 5.32 -10.04 -13.63
C MET A 206 4.70 -11.39 -13.31
N GLY A 207 4.29 -12.18 -14.31
CA GLY A 207 3.78 -13.54 -14.11
C GLY A 207 2.31 -13.75 -14.47
N ALA A 208 1.64 -12.76 -15.11
CA ALA A 208 0.32 -13.00 -15.67
C ALA A 208 0.41 -14.03 -16.80
N THR A 209 -0.42 -15.06 -16.74
CA THR A 209 -0.47 -16.12 -17.76
C THR A 209 -1.20 -15.66 -19.01
N HIS A 210 -2.19 -14.78 -18.85
CA HIS A 210 -2.98 -14.18 -19.92
C HIS A 210 -3.22 -12.71 -19.62
N VAL A 211 -3.35 -11.90 -20.67
CA VAL A 211 -3.66 -10.48 -20.52
C VAL A 211 -4.68 -10.05 -21.56
N PHE A 212 -5.63 -9.21 -21.16
CA PHE A 212 -6.69 -8.70 -22.05
C PHE A 212 -6.95 -7.22 -21.79
N ASN A 213 -7.37 -6.51 -22.84
CA ASN A 213 -7.86 -5.14 -22.69
C ASN A 213 -9.28 -5.18 -22.12
N SER A 214 -9.47 -4.63 -20.91
CA SER A 214 -10.79 -4.59 -20.28
C SER A 214 -11.79 -3.63 -20.94
N GLY A 215 -11.34 -2.77 -21.86
CA GLY A 215 -12.19 -1.95 -22.71
C GLY A 215 -12.78 -2.70 -23.92
N ASP A 216 -12.28 -3.89 -24.25
CA ASP A 216 -12.81 -4.75 -25.31
C ASP A 216 -13.74 -5.79 -24.70
N PRO A 217 -15.06 -5.76 -24.97
CA PRO A 217 -16.02 -6.67 -24.34
C PRO A 217 -15.76 -8.16 -24.65
N SER A 218 -14.98 -8.49 -25.67
CA SER A 218 -14.60 -9.87 -26.02
C SER A 218 -13.74 -10.55 -24.93
N TYR A 219 -13.22 -9.80 -23.96
CA TYR A 219 -12.47 -10.39 -22.85
C TYR A 219 -13.28 -11.44 -22.08
N ARG A 220 -14.62 -11.28 -22.00
CA ARG A 220 -15.49 -12.23 -21.28
C ARG A 220 -15.41 -13.63 -21.90
N ASP A 221 -15.54 -13.70 -23.21
CA ASP A 221 -15.44 -14.98 -23.94
C ASP A 221 -14.03 -15.56 -23.84
N ALA A 222 -13.01 -14.71 -23.93
CA ALA A 222 -11.62 -15.13 -23.77
C ALA A 222 -11.34 -15.72 -22.38
N VAL A 223 -11.88 -15.12 -21.30
CA VAL A 223 -11.79 -15.67 -19.93
C VAL A 223 -12.53 -17.01 -19.84
N ARG A 224 -13.74 -17.13 -20.42
CA ARG A 224 -14.50 -18.37 -20.42
C ARG A 224 -13.82 -19.47 -21.22
N ASN A 225 -13.08 -19.17 -22.27
CA ASN A 225 -12.28 -20.16 -23.00
C ASN A 225 -11.11 -20.70 -22.16
N ILE A 226 -10.54 -19.88 -21.24
CA ILE A 226 -9.47 -20.30 -20.32
C ILE A 226 -10.05 -21.03 -19.10
N CYS A 227 -11.13 -20.52 -18.56
CA CYS A 227 -11.83 -21.02 -17.38
C CYS A 227 -13.31 -21.23 -17.71
N PRO A 228 -13.70 -22.38 -18.30
CA PRO A 228 -15.08 -22.62 -18.74
C PRO A 228 -16.14 -22.48 -17.63
N ASP A 229 -15.80 -22.89 -16.41
CA ASP A 229 -16.67 -22.79 -15.24
C ASP A 229 -16.56 -21.41 -14.53
N GLY A 230 -15.72 -20.51 -15.02
CA GLY A 230 -15.39 -19.23 -14.41
C GLY A 230 -14.16 -19.29 -13.49
N VAL A 231 -13.75 -18.14 -12.97
CA VAL A 231 -12.59 -18.00 -12.08
C VAL A 231 -13.01 -18.02 -10.61
N LYS A 232 -12.12 -18.53 -9.75
CA LYS A 232 -12.33 -18.54 -8.29
C LYS A 232 -12.31 -17.15 -7.69
N TYR A 233 -11.42 -16.27 -8.19
CA TYR A 233 -11.27 -14.93 -7.69
C TYR A 233 -11.29 -13.88 -8.81
N VAL A 234 -11.86 -12.72 -8.50
CA VAL A 234 -11.66 -11.50 -9.28
C VAL A 234 -11.15 -10.42 -8.33
N LEU A 235 -10.00 -9.83 -8.61
CA LEU A 235 -9.39 -8.78 -7.82
C LEU A 235 -9.60 -7.42 -8.50
N ASP A 236 -10.19 -6.47 -7.78
CA ASP A 236 -10.18 -5.05 -8.12
C ASP A 236 -8.98 -4.36 -7.46
N ALA A 237 -7.95 -4.04 -8.26
CA ALA A 237 -6.78 -3.25 -7.87
C ALA A 237 -6.86 -1.79 -8.36
N VAL A 238 -8.01 -1.35 -8.88
CA VAL A 238 -8.25 0.02 -9.40
C VAL A 238 -9.04 0.87 -8.41
N GLY A 239 -10.10 0.30 -7.82
CA GLY A 239 -11.03 1.03 -6.97
C GLY A 239 -12.14 1.73 -7.75
N VAL A 240 -12.65 1.10 -8.80
CA VAL A 240 -13.79 1.60 -9.58
C VAL A 240 -14.97 0.66 -9.36
N SER A 241 -16.06 1.18 -8.79
CA SER A 241 -17.23 0.38 -8.40
C SER A 241 -17.86 -0.42 -9.56
N ALA A 242 -17.75 0.07 -10.80
CA ALA A 242 -18.21 -0.66 -11.99
C ALA A 242 -17.52 -2.03 -12.19
N ILE A 243 -16.30 -2.20 -11.66
CA ILE A 243 -15.56 -3.47 -11.75
C ILE A 243 -16.30 -4.59 -11.03
N ILE A 244 -17.07 -4.28 -9.99
CA ILE A 244 -17.90 -5.30 -9.30
C ILE A 244 -18.88 -5.97 -10.28
N ASN A 245 -19.60 -5.17 -11.08
CA ASN A 245 -20.52 -5.70 -12.09
C ASN A 245 -19.79 -6.38 -13.26
N MET A 246 -18.58 -5.89 -13.62
CA MET A 246 -17.75 -6.54 -14.65
C MET A 246 -17.21 -7.90 -14.18
N ALA A 247 -17.02 -8.07 -12.89
CA ALA A 247 -16.46 -9.28 -12.29
C ALA A 247 -17.47 -10.43 -12.19
N MET A 248 -18.74 -10.11 -11.95
CA MET A 248 -19.78 -11.11 -11.68
C MET A 248 -19.91 -12.20 -12.75
N PRO A 249 -20.01 -11.87 -14.06
CA PRO A 249 -20.12 -12.90 -15.10
C PRO A 249 -18.85 -13.75 -15.28
N LEU A 250 -17.74 -13.39 -14.62
CA LEU A 250 -16.47 -14.13 -14.70
C LEU A 250 -16.34 -15.20 -13.62
N LEU A 251 -17.12 -15.11 -12.53
CA LEU A 251 -17.01 -16.00 -11.37
C LEU A 251 -17.47 -17.42 -11.66
N CYS A 252 -16.81 -18.38 -11.03
CA CYS A 252 -17.35 -19.72 -10.83
C CYS A 252 -18.32 -19.74 -9.64
N ASP A 253 -19.06 -20.86 -9.43
CA ASP A 253 -19.84 -21.04 -8.20
C ASP A 253 -18.93 -20.96 -6.97
N GLN A 254 -19.41 -20.28 -5.92
CA GLN A 254 -18.66 -19.93 -4.72
C GLN A 254 -17.41 -19.04 -4.99
N GLY A 255 -17.36 -18.35 -6.12
CA GLY A 255 -16.33 -17.41 -6.47
C GLY A 255 -16.37 -16.16 -5.60
N LYS A 256 -15.26 -15.39 -5.58
CA LYS A 256 -15.11 -14.22 -4.74
C LYS A 256 -14.60 -13.02 -5.53
N ILE A 257 -15.25 -11.87 -5.32
CA ILE A 257 -14.74 -10.56 -5.75
C ILE A 257 -13.98 -9.94 -4.58
N CYS A 258 -12.72 -9.62 -4.80
CA CYS A 258 -11.78 -9.06 -3.85
C CYS A 258 -11.55 -7.58 -4.17
N CYS A 259 -12.08 -6.66 -3.36
CA CYS A 259 -11.94 -5.22 -3.56
C CYS A 259 -10.79 -4.69 -2.70
N TYR A 260 -9.64 -4.44 -3.32
CA TYR A 260 -8.48 -3.80 -2.71
C TYR A 260 -8.41 -2.29 -3.05
N GLY A 261 -8.65 -1.94 -4.30
CA GLY A 261 -8.65 -0.56 -4.77
C GLY A 261 -9.65 0.30 -4.00
N ILE A 262 -9.21 1.48 -3.55
CA ILE A 262 -10.07 2.39 -2.77
C ILE A 262 -10.88 3.26 -3.73
N SER A 263 -12.21 3.10 -3.73
CA SER A 263 -13.10 3.93 -4.54
C SER A 263 -13.31 5.32 -3.91
N PRO A 264 -13.33 6.39 -4.71
CA PRO A 264 -13.81 7.69 -4.25
C PRO A 264 -15.33 7.72 -4.04
N ASN A 265 -16.07 6.78 -4.66
CA ASN A 265 -17.50 6.64 -4.52
C ASN A 265 -17.80 5.56 -3.48
N LEU A 266 -18.57 5.92 -2.44
CA LEU A 266 -18.91 5.03 -1.33
C LEU A 266 -20.21 4.26 -1.54
N SER A 267 -20.86 4.44 -2.70
CA SER A 267 -22.08 3.76 -3.09
C SER A 267 -21.95 3.23 -4.52
N ALA A 268 -22.58 2.09 -4.78
CA ALA A 268 -22.65 1.49 -6.12
C ALA A 268 -23.97 0.76 -6.28
N GLU A 269 -24.50 0.75 -7.50
CA GLU A 269 -25.57 -0.15 -7.91
C GLU A 269 -24.95 -1.47 -8.34
N ILE A 270 -25.45 -2.57 -7.80
CA ILE A 270 -24.94 -3.91 -8.05
C ILE A 270 -26.02 -4.71 -8.78
N ASP A 271 -25.69 -5.16 -10.01
CA ASP A 271 -26.51 -6.08 -10.81
C ASP A 271 -25.87 -7.47 -10.77
N TRP A 272 -26.51 -8.40 -10.05
CA TRP A 272 -26.05 -9.79 -9.94
C TRP A 272 -26.78 -10.77 -10.84
N SER A 273 -27.49 -10.28 -11.88
CA SER A 273 -28.25 -11.14 -12.82
C SER A 273 -27.38 -12.15 -13.57
N GLU A 274 -26.11 -11.81 -13.82
CA GLU A 274 -25.13 -12.68 -14.48
C GLU A 274 -24.19 -13.40 -13.49
N ALA A 275 -24.35 -13.20 -12.18
CA ALA A 275 -23.53 -13.85 -11.17
C ALA A 275 -23.99 -15.30 -10.93
N PRO A 276 -23.11 -16.21 -10.46
CA PRO A 276 -23.55 -17.50 -9.91
C PRO A 276 -24.42 -17.29 -8.67
N TYR A 277 -25.23 -18.29 -8.27
CA TYR A 277 -26.07 -18.16 -7.07
C TYR A 277 -25.28 -17.99 -5.77
N ASN A 278 -24.11 -18.61 -5.70
CA ASN A 278 -23.23 -18.55 -4.52
C ASN A 278 -21.95 -17.79 -4.87
N TRP A 279 -21.77 -16.60 -4.31
CA TRP A 279 -20.57 -15.80 -4.48
C TRP A 279 -20.35 -14.90 -3.27
N GLN A 280 -19.17 -14.28 -3.20
CA GLN A 280 -18.77 -13.40 -2.12
C GLN A 280 -18.22 -12.08 -2.65
N LEU A 281 -18.48 -11.00 -1.92
CA LEU A 281 -17.85 -9.70 -2.11
C LEU A 281 -17.08 -9.34 -0.84
N GLN A 282 -15.76 -9.20 -0.94
CA GLN A 282 -14.90 -8.90 0.20
C GLN A 282 -14.08 -7.64 -0.06
N PHE A 283 -14.19 -6.68 0.85
CA PHE A 283 -13.35 -5.49 0.87
C PHE A 283 -12.17 -5.70 1.83
N GLN A 284 -10.96 -5.44 1.34
CA GLN A 284 -9.73 -5.41 2.12
C GLN A 284 -8.87 -4.24 1.61
N GLN A 285 -9.25 -3.04 2.00
CA GLN A 285 -8.66 -1.78 1.50
C GLN A 285 -7.57 -1.24 2.43
N PHE A 286 -7.58 -1.68 3.69
CA PHE A 286 -6.59 -1.39 4.71
C PHE A 286 -6.24 -2.67 5.45
N PRO A 287 -5.11 -3.31 5.12
CA PRO A 287 -4.60 -4.43 5.91
C PRO A 287 -4.25 -3.99 7.33
N SER A 288 -4.46 -4.87 8.29
CA SER A 288 -4.01 -4.66 9.66
C SER A 288 -2.47 -4.63 9.71
N LYS A 289 -1.90 -3.75 10.53
CA LYS A 289 -0.44 -3.68 10.71
C LYS A 289 0.14 -4.95 11.34
N VAL A 290 -0.68 -5.73 12.06
CA VAL A 290 -0.32 -7.07 12.52
C VAL A 290 -0.11 -8.02 11.33
N GLU A 291 -1.05 -8.06 10.40
CA GLU A 291 -0.95 -8.92 9.21
C GLU A 291 0.22 -8.51 8.30
N GLU A 292 0.47 -7.20 8.16
CA GLU A 292 1.65 -6.68 7.44
C GLU A 292 2.97 -7.10 8.13
N GLY A 293 3.02 -7.03 9.47
CA GLY A 293 4.17 -7.49 10.25
C GLY A 293 4.45 -8.97 10.02
N LEU A 294 3.41 -9.82 10.01
CA LEU A 294 3.53 -11.25 9.71
C LEU A 294 4.01 -11.55 8.28
N ALA A 295 3.79 -10.62 7.34
CA ALA A 295 4.28 -10.75 5.97
C ALA A 295 5.77 -10.39 5.81
N HIS A 296 6.37 -9.68 6.78
CA HIS A 296 7.72 -9.11 6.68
C HIS A 296 8.79 -10.14 6.34
N ASN A 297 8.89 -11.22 7.11
CA ASN A 297 9.93 -12.24 6.91
C ASN A 297 9.87 -12.91 5.53
N GLN A 298 8.66 -13.09 4.97
CA GLN A 298 8.51 -13.67 3.64
C GLN A 298 9.02 -12.72 2.56
N ILE A 299 8.75 -11.40 2.67
CA ILE A 299 9.29 -10.38 1.76
C ILE A 299 10.82 -10.34 1.87
N MET A 300 11.38 -10.34 3.10
CA MET A 300 12.83 -10.35 3.30
C MET A 300 13.48 -11.58 2.66
N ASN A 301 12.86 -12.76 2.80
CA ASN A 301 13.37 -13.99 2.17
C ASN A 301 13.33 -13.92 0.63
N TRP A 302 12.28 -13.34 0.05
CA TRP A 302 12.18 -13.17 -1.40
C TRP A 302 13.20 -12.17 -1.95
N LEU A 303 13.45 -11.07 -1.24
CA LEU A 303 14.51 -10.11 -1.58
C LEU A 303 15.90 -10.77 -1.50
N LYS A 304 16.18 -11.48 -0.41
CA LYS A 304 17.44 -12.19 -0.20
C LYS A 304 17.68 -13.27 -1.25
N ALA A 305 16.64 -13.97 -1.68
CA ALA A 305 16.70 -14.98 -2.74
C ALA A 305 16.77 -14.38 -4.16
N GLY A 306 16.63 -13.06 -4.32
CA GLY A 306 16.63 -12.37 -5.61
C GLY A 306 15.42 -12.69 -6.49
N VAL A 307 14.32 -13.22 -5.93
CA VAL A 307 13.10 -13.50 -6.70
C VAL A 307 12.21 -12.26 -6.86
N ILE A 308 12.47 -11.23 -6.06
CA ILE A 308 11.95 -9.87 -6.22
C ILE A 308 13.08 -8.86 -6.05
N ASP A 309 12.99 -7.73 -6.77
CA ASP A 309 13.89 -6.58 -6.64
C ASP A 309 13.01 -5.34 -6.39
N LEU A 310 13.33 -4.53 -5.38
CA LEU A 310 12.58 -3.31 -5.05
C LEU A 310 12.56 -2.33 -6.23
N LYS A 311 13.65 -2.27 -7.01
CA LYS A 311 13.79 -1.38 -8.17
C LYS A 311 12.82 -1.69 -9.30
N ASP A 312 12.33 -2.92 -9.38
CA ASP A 312 11.31 -3.29 -10.38
C ASP A 312 9.97 -2.54 -10.16
N TYR A 313 9.74 -2.03 -8.96
CA TYR A 313 8.51 -1.36 -8.55
C TYR A 313 8.63 0.16 -8.46
N ILE A 314 9.85 0.72 -8.53
CA ILE A 314 10.13 2.15 -8.39
C ILE A 314 10.40 2.76 -9.76
N SER A 315 9.86 3.95 -10.05
CA SER A 315 10.12 4.67 -11.30
C SER A 315 10.80 6.01 -11.09
N ASP A 316 10.58 6.67 -9.94
CA ASP A 316 11.00 8.04 -9.72
C ASP A 316 11.55 8.23 -8.31
N TYR A 317 12.59 9.05 -8.20
CA TYR A 317 13.15 9.50 -6.92
C TYR A 317 13.11 11.03 -6.88
N PHE A 318 12.69 11.58 -5.76
CA PHE A 318 12.59 13.01 -5.52
C PHE A 318 13.33 13.36 -4.23
N ASP A 319 14.01 14.48 -4.18
CA ASP A 319 14.52 14.99 -2.92
C ASP A 319 13.40 15.69 -2.15
N PHE A 320 13.41 15.64 -0.82
CA PHE A 320 12.36 16.29 -0.01
C PHE A 320 12.22 17.79 -0.30
N ALA A 321 13.29 18.44 -0.71
CA ALA A 321 13.24 19.85 -1.12
C ALA A 321 12.30 20.09 -2.31
N ASP A 322 12.10 19.08 -3.15
CA ASP A 322 11.25 19.11 -4.36
C ASP A 322 9.91 18.41 -4.17
N ILE A 323 9.50 18.14 -2.93
CA ILE A 323 8.31 17.31 -2.64
C ILE A 323 7.03 17.86 -3.29
N LEU A 324 6.85 19.17 -3.36
CA LEU A 324 5.68 19.78 -4.01
C LEU A 324 5.66 19.50 -5.52
N ALA A 325 6.82 19.50 -6.18
CA ALA A 325 6.94 19.13 -7.58
C ALA A 325 6.69 17.63 -7.81
N ALA A 326 7.04 16.77 -6.84
CA ALA A 326 6.73 15.35 -6.89
C ALA A 326 5.21 15.11 -6.88
N PHE A 327 4.48 15.83 -6.03
CA PHE A 327 3.02 15.73 -5.97
C PHE A 327 2.33 16.35 -7.20
N ASP A 328 2.88 17.40 -7.81
CA ASP A 328 2.40 17.92 -9.11
C ASP A 328 2.52 16.86 -10.23
N LYS A 329 3.64 16.10 -10.25
CA LYS A 329 3.79 14.95 -11.17
C LYS A 329 2.80 13.82 -10.87
N LEU A 330 2.50 13.56 -9.60
CA LEU A 330 1.51 12.56 -9.20
C LEU A 330 0.13 12.93 -9.76
N GLU A 331 -0.32 14.17 -9.56
CA GLU A 331 -1.59 14.69 -10.07
C GLU A 331 -1.68 14.59 -11.61
N LYS A 332 -0.57 14.87 -12.30
CA LYS A 332 -0.45 14.76 -13.76
C LYS A 332 -0.31 13.31 -14.24
N ARG A 333 -0.32 12.31 -13.35
CA ARG A 333 -0.13 10.87 -13.64
C ARG A 333 1.18 10.57 -14.38
N GLN A 334 2.24 11.32 -14.05
CA GLN A 334 3.56 11.20 -14.67
C GLN A 334 4.49 10.24 -13.93
N ILE A 335 4.10 9.75 -12.75
CA ILE A 335 4.79 8.69 -12.01
C ILE A 335 4.21 7.35 -12.49
N SER A 336 5.03 6.55 -13.17
CA SER A 336 4.56 5.32 -13.82
C SER A 336 4.45 4.11 -12.89
N LYS A 337 5.30 4.08 -11.84
CA LYS A 337 5.31 3.06 -10.78
C LYS A 337 5.26 3.76 -9.41
N LYS A 338 6.11 3.38 -8.45
CA LYS A 338 6.23 4.07 -7.16
C LYS A 338 7.21 5.24 -7.28
N GLY A 339 6.83 6.41 -6.77
CA GLY A 339 7.73 7.52 -6.51
C GLY A 339 8.25 7.42 -5.06
N ILE A 340 9.53 7.72 -4.84
CA ILE A 340 10.15 7.74 -3.52
C ILE A 340 10.72 9.13 -3.23
N VAL A 341 10.35 9.71 -2.10
CA VAL A 341 10.93 10.94 -1.57
C VAL A 341 12.13 10.57 -0.70
N ARG A 342 13.30 11.17 -0.96
CA ARG A 342 14.56 10.97 -0.23
C ARG A 342 14.82 12.13 0.69
N TYR A 343 15.41 11.84 1.84
CA TYR A 343 15.85 12.84 2.83
C TYR A 343 17.36 12.85 2.90
N PRO A 344 17.98 14.02 3.20
CA PRO A 344 19.43 14.07 3.45
C PRO A 344 19.78 13.29 4.71
N ASP A 345 20.89 12.52 4.64
CA ASP A 345 21.46 11.79 5.79
C ASP A 345 21.90 12.73 6.94
#